data_5bcf8067fae0771a2a13000dc9b56fe7
#
_entry.id   5bcf8067fae0771a2a13000dc9b56fe7
#
_cell.length_a   1.000
_cell.length_b   1.000
_cell.length_c   1.000
_cell.angle_alpha   90.00
_cell.angle_beta   90.00
_cell.angle_gamma   90.00
#
_symmetry.space_group_name_H-M   'P 1'
#
loop_
_entity.id
_entity.type
_entity.pdbx_description
1 polymer ?
#
loop_
_entity_poly.entity_id
_entity_poly.type
_entity_poly.pdbx_seq_one_letter_code
_entity_poly.pdbx_strand_id
1 'polypeptide(L)'
;EIHERLVGSEMCIRDSYKWMMFGTIFAVALTTFLVVQTVTRQKNDLYVLIIANSSSDGFYAKTADIEVALERYCPDFDGNGYVHVGVNYIDLSSKGGMSQYSDAQLDKFSAELFTGDSQLFLSDRQIINLINSYTDTSDNIAEEVTEESATAEVPMHSEFFRDLSGEFPNAVLYQNVGVQLNSTGFTDQAKWKSCPDTIGLYLRNEFQTDMTGNGDRAKEQRRRAEIVLDNIVNNNVVNPDWQGD
;
A
#
# COMPACT_ATOMS: atom_id res chain seq x y z
N GLU A 1 12.77 23.47 -71.08
CA GLU A 1 12.58 24.17 -69.76
C GLU A 1 11.30 23.77 -69.00
N ILE A 2 10.27 23.23 -69.65
CA ILE A 2 9.01 22.83 -68.97
C ILE A 2 9.14 21.46 -68.24
N HIS A 3 10.00 20.57 -68.73
CA HIS A 3 10.17 19.24 -68.09
C HIS A 3 10.95 19.27 -66.78
N GLU A 4 11.87 20.19 -66.56
CA GLU A 4 12.64 20.29 -65.31
C GLU A 4 11.83 20.83 -64.14
N ARG A 5 10.82 21.66 -64.38
CA ARG A 5 9.94 22.17 -63.29
C ARG A 5 8.95 21.15 -62.74
N LEU A 6 8.53 20.19 -63.56
CA LEU A 6 7.60 19.14 -63.12
C LEU A 6 8.29 18.10 -62.21
N VAL A 7 9.55 17.74 -62.52
CA VAL A 7 10.31 16.79 -61.71
C VAL A 7 10.65 17.30 -60.31
N GLY A 8 10.89 18.62 -60.16
CA GLY A 8 11.19 19.21 -58.86
C GLY A 8 9.97 19.30 -57.92
N SER A 9 8.74 19.45 -58.45
CA SER A 9 7.54 19.52 -57.64
C SER A 9 7.07 18.18 -57.09
N GLU A 10 7.27 17.08 -57.86
CA GLU A 10 6.92 15.73 -57.40
C GLU A 10 7.85 15.22 -56.31
N MET A 11 9.15 15.59 -56.33
CA MET A 11 10.09 15.22 -55.26
C MET A 11 9.75 15.90 -53.93
N CYS A 12 9.35 17.16 -53.93
CA CYS A 12 9.01 17.91 -52.73
C CYS A 12 7.73 17.39 -52.09
N ILE A 13 6.74 16.98 -52.87
CA ILE A 13 5.49 16.42 -52.37
C ILE A 13 5.71 15.04 -51.72
N ARG A 14 6.57 14.21 -52.32
CA ARG A 14 6.90 12.86 -51.89
C ARG A 14 7.66 12.85 -50.55
N ASP A 15 8.55 13.83 -50.33
CA ASP A 15 9.29 13.92 -49.06
C ASP A 15 8.45 14.47 -47.92
N SER A 16 7.54 15.39 -48.18
CA SER A 16 6.59 15.89 -47.18
C SER A 16 5.61 14.81 -46.70
N TYR A 17 5.22 13.91 -47.60
CA TYR A 17 4.29 12.84 -47.27
C TYR A 17 4.92 11.73 -46.39
N LYS A 18 6.22 11.50 -46.49
CA LYS A 18 6.95 10.53 -45.67
C LYS A 18 6.84 10.88 -44.17
N TRP A 19 7.03 12.14 -43.82
CA TRP A 19 6.95 12.57 -42.43
C TRP A 19 5.53 12.46 -41.87
N MET A 20 4.50 12.72 -42.67
CA MET A 20 3.12 12.49 -42.26
C MET A 20 2.84 10.99 -42.04
N MET A 21 3.29 10.11 -42.92
CA MET A 21 3.14 8.66 -42.75
C MET A 21 3.86 8.17 -41.49
N PHE A 22 5.11 8.57 -41.25
CA PHE A 22 5.84 8.19 -40.05
C PHE A 22 5.14 8.71 -38.77
N GLY A 23 4.66 9.95 -38.79
CA GLY A 23 3.91 10.54 -37.66
C GLY A 23 2.62 9.77 -37.38
N THR A 24 1.89 9.37 -38.42
CA THR A 24 0.65 8.60 -38.26
C THR A 24 0.92 7.20 -37.72
N ILE A 25 1.92 6.49 -38.25
CA ILE A 25 2.30 5.15 -37.78
C ILE A 25 2.75 5.22 -36.33
N PHE A 26 3.57 6.20 -35.96
CA PHE A 26 4.03 6.42 -34.59
C PHE A 26 2.87 6.71 -33.65
N ALA A 27 1.93 7.58 -34.03
CA ALA A 27 0.76 7.91 -33.23
C ALA A 27 -0.14 6.67 -32.99
N VAL A 28 -0.37 5.85 -34.03
CA VAL A 28 -1.13 4.61 -33.89
C VAL A 28 -0.41 3.62 -32.98
N ALA A 29 0.89 3.43 -33.15
CA ALA A 29 1.68 2.54 -32.29
C ALA A 29 1.67 3.00 -30.83
N LEU A 30 1.83 4.30 -30.57
CA LEU A 30 1.78 4.87 -29.23
C LEU A 30 0.38 4.68 -28.59
N THR A 31 -0.67 4.97 -29.35
CA THR A 31 -2.05 4.81 -28.87
C THR A 31 -2.35 3.35 -28.56
N THR A 32 -1.95 2.43 -29.44
CA THR A 32 -2.11 0.99 -29.21
C THR A 32 -1.35 0.54 -27.96
N PHE A 33 -0.11 1.01 -27.79
CA PHE A 33 0.70 0.71 -26.61
C PHE A 33 0.03 1.20 -25.32
N LEU A 34 -0.47 2.45 -25.30
CA LEU A 34 -1.17 3.00 -24.15
C LEU A 34 -2.47 2.24 -23.84
N VAL A 35 -3.24 1.86 -24.87
CA VAL A 35 -4.46 1.06 -24.67
C VAL A 35 -4.10 -0.31 -24.11
N VAL A 36 -3.11 -0.99 -24.66
CA VAL A 36 -2.66 -2.30 -24.16
C VAL A 36 -2.21 -2.17 -22.70
N GLN A 37 -1.37 -1.19 -22.37
CA GLN A 37 -0.94 -0.96 -20.98
C GLN A 37 -2.12 -0.70 -20.04
N THR A 38 -3.13 0.03 -20.48
CA THR A 38 -4.30 0.34 -19.64
C THR A 38 -5.18 -0.90 -19.42
N VAL A 39 -5.35 -1.71 -20.45
CA VAL A 39 -6.21 -2.92 -20.42
C VAL A 39 -5.52 -4.09 -19.69
N THR A 40 -4.19 -4.22 -19.85
CA THR A 40 -3.41 -5.30 -19.21
C THR A 40 -2.90 -4.94 -17.82
N ARG A 41 -3.15 -3.70 -17.35
CA ARG A 41 -2.77 -3.31 -15.99
C ARG A 41 -3.60 -4.12 -14.99
N GLN A 42 -2.93 -5.05 -14.33
CA GLN A 42 -3.54 -5.80 -13.23
C GLN A 42 -3.95 -4.82 -12.13
N LYS A 43 -5.17 -4.97 -11.66
CA LYS A 43 -5.66 -4.21 -10.51
C LYS A 43 -5.34 -5.02 -9.27
N ASN A 44 -4.82 -4.35 -8.25
CA ASN A 44 -4.61 -5.01 -6.97
C ASN A 44 -5.96 -5.31 -6.31
N ASP A 45 -6.11 -6.52 -5.83
CA ASP A 45 -7.25 -6.94 -5.03
C ASP A 45 -7.27 -6.23 -3.68
N LEU A 46 -6.11 -6.06 -3.08
CA LEU A 46 -5.93 -5.38 -1.80
C LEU A 46 -4.67 -4.52 -1.84
N TYR A 47 -4.69 -3.40 -1.10
CA TYR A 47 -3.52 -2.58 -0.81
C TYR A 47 -3.17 -2.68 0.67
N VAL A 48 -1.91 -3.01 0.96
CA VAL A 48 -1.37 -3.13 2.31
C VAL A 48 -0.20 -2.18 2.47
N LEU A 49 -0.18 -1.44 3.57
CA LEU A 49 0.92 -0.56 3.91
C LEU A 49 1.81 -1.21 4.98
N ILE A 50 3.05 -1.49 4.64
CA ILE A 50 4.08 -1.92 5.59
C ILE A 50 4.85 -0.70 6.04
N ILE A 51 4.89 -0.47 7.35
CA ILE A 51 5.63 0.63 7.95
C ILE A 51 6.69 0.07 8.88
N ALA A 52 7.96 0.20 8.49
CA ALA A 52 9.09 -0.17 9.32
C ALA A 52 9.49 1.03 10.20
N ASN A 53 9.51 0.81 11.50
CA ASN A 53 9.93 1.82 12.47
C ASN A 53 11.31 1.52 13.07
N SER A 54 11.79 0.30 12.90
CA SER A 54 13.10 -0.14 13.38
C SER A 54 13.78 -1.03 12.36
N SER A 55 15.09 -0.91 12.22
CA SER A 55 15.89 -1.83 11.40
C SER A 55 15.89 -3.27 11.93
N SER A 56 15.42 -3.50 13.15
CA SER A 56 15.33 -4.81 13.80
C SER A 56 14.01 -5.54 13.54
N ASP A 57 12.98 -4.88 13.00
CA ASP A 57 11.68 -5.49 12.71
C ASP A 57 11.74 -6.53 11.58
N GLY A 58 12.75 -6.47 10.72
CA GLY A 58 13.01 -7.48 9.70
C GLY A 58 12.11 -7.39 8.47
N PHE A 59 11.28 -6.37 8.34
CA PHE A 59 10.35 -6.20 7.22
C PHE A 59 11.03 -6.19 5.87
N TYR A 60 12.13 -5.45 5.73
CA TYR A 60 12.82 -5.32 4.44
C TYR A 60 13.22 -6.68 3.85
N ALA A 61 13.75 -7.59 4.69
CA ALA A 61 14.16 -8.92 4.26
C ALA A 61 12.98 -9.85 3.97
N LYS A 62 11.76 -9.49 4.41
CA LYS A 62 10.57 -10.34 4.37
C LYS A 62 9.45 -9.80 3.50
N THR A 63 9.60 -8.63 2.88
CA THR A 63 8.52 -7.99 2.10
C THR A 63 7.92 -8.94 1.05
N ALA A 64 8.75 -9.63 0.27
CA ALA A 64 8.26 -10.57 -0.74
C ALA A 64 7.56 -11.80 -0.13
N ASP A 65 8.09 -12.36 0.95
CA ASP A 65 7.44 -13.49 1.65
C ASP A 65 6.10 -13.05 2.29
N ILE A 66 6.02 -11.81 2.77
CA ILE A 66 4.81 -11.21 3.34
C ILE A 66 3.76 -11.00 2.24
N GLU A 67 4.15 -10.48 1.07
CA GLU A 67 3.28 -10.29 -0.08
C GLU A 67 2.63 -11.61 -0.51
N VAL A 68 3.43 -12.65 -0.72
CA VAL A 68 2.94 -14.00 -1.06
C VAL A 68 2.03 -14.56 0.05
N ALA A 69 2.37 -14.32 1.33
CA ALA A 69 1.51 -14.76 2.43
C ALA A 69 0.17 -14.03 2.43
N LEU A 70 0.16 -12.72 2.18
CA LEU A 70 -1.09 -11.94 2.06
C LEU A 70 -1.96 -12.46 0.91
N GLU A 71 -1.37 -12.74 -0.25
CA GLU A 71 -2.07 -13.30 -1.42
C GLU A 71 -2.71 -14.66 -1.12
N ARG A 72 -2.09 -15.48 -0.25
CA ARG A 72 -2.69 -16.76 0.17
C ARG A 72 -3.95 -16.60 1.00
N TYR A 73 -4.08 -15.51 1.77
CA TYR A 73 -5.27 -15.19 2.55
C TYR A 73 -6.28 -14.31 1.81
N CYS A 74 -5.87 -13.73 0.68
CA CYS A 74 -6.69 -12.80 -0.10
C CYS A 74 -7.54 -13.56 -1.12
N PRO A 75 -8.86 -13.40 -1.13
CA PRO A 75 -9.70 -13.88 -2.23
C PRO A 75 -9.43 -13.10 -3.52
N ASP A 76 -9.68 -13.74 -4.65
CA ASP A 76 -9.79 -13.07 -5.95
C ASP A 76 -11.08 -12.25 -5.97
N PHE A 77 -10.96 -10.96 -5.68
CA PHE A 77 -12.12 -10.08 -5.53
C PHE A 77 -12.69 -9.59 -6.86
N ASP A 78 -11.92 -9.58 -7.93
CA ASP A 78 -12.35 -9.14 -9.25
C ASP A 78 -12.71 -10.30 -10.20
N GLY A 79 -12.46 -11.56 -9.78
CA GLY A 79 -12.82 -12.76 -10.50
C GLY A 79 -11.97 -13.00 -11.75
N ASN A 80 -10.77 -12.45 -11.81
CA ASN A 80 -9.89 -12.56 -12.97
C ASN A 80 -9.04 -13.85 -12.99
N GLY A 81 -9.09 -14.64 -11.92
CA GLY A 81 -8.33 -15.88 -11.72
C GLY A 81 -6.92 -15.68 -11.17
N TYR A 82 -6.55 -14.45 -10.84
CA TYR A 82 -5.29 -14.08 -10.23
C TYR A 82 -5.54 -13.27 -8.96
N VAL A 83 -4.69 -13.46 -7.95
CA VAL A 83 -4.72 -12.65 -6.74
C VAL A 83 -3.47 -11.78 -6.70
N HIS A 84 -3.66 -10.48 -6.53
CA HIS A 84 -2.55 -9.55 -6.46
C HIS A 84 -2.73 -8.57 -5.31
N VAL A 85 -1.80 -8.62 -4.35
CA VAL A 85 -1.78 -7.71 -3.19
C VAL A 85 -0.69 -6.67 -3.41
N GLY A 86 -1.11 -5.42 -3.57
CA GLY A 86 -0.18 -4.30 -3.68
C GLY A 86 0.40 -3.94 -2.30
N VAL A 87 1.68 -4.20 -2.10
CA VAL A 87 2.39 -3.85 -0.86
C VAL A 87 3.17 -2.57 -1.04
N ASN A 88 2.80 -1.53 -0.28
CA ASN A 88 3.58 -0.32 -0.15
C ASN A 88 4.49 -0.44 1.09
N TYR A 89 5.80 -0.21 0.90
CA TYR A 89 6.76 -0.22 1.98
C TYR A 89 7.28 1.18 2.27
N ILE A 90 7.20 1.58 3.53
CA ILE A 90 7.73 2.85 4.05
C ILE A 90 8.68 2.54 5.20
N ASP A 91 9.93 2.99 5.07
CA ASP A 91 10.94 2.86 6.10
C ASP A 91 11.05 4.17 6.88
N LEU A 92 10.54 4.14 8.11
CA LEU A 92 10.66 5.22 9.09
C LEU A 92 11.73 4.92 10.14
N SER A 93 12.56 3.89 9.93
CA SER A 93 13.65 3.60 10.85
C SER A 93 14.72 4.70 10.81
N SER A 94 14.90 5.40 11.93
CA SER A 94 15.94 6.42 12.03
C SER A 94 17.28 5.76 12.34
N LYS A 95 18.28 5.97 11.49
CA LYS A 95 19.67 5.60 11.77
C LYS A 95 20.36 6.62 12.68
N GLY A 96 19.68 7.18 13.69
CA GLY A 96 20.35 8.10 14.59
C GLY A 96 19.54 9.25 15.20
N GLY A 97 18.29 9.04 15.55
CA GLY A 97 17.45 10.03 16.23
C GLY A 97 16.38 10.65 15.35
N MET A 98 15.30 11.11 15.95
CA MET A 98 14.07 11.58 15.30
C MET A 98 14.23 12.70 14.24
N SER A 99 15.40 13.29 14.11
CA SER A 99 15.67 14.37 13.14
C SER A 99 16.15 13.90 11.77
N GLN A 100 16.12 12.60 11.46
CA GLN A 100 16.71 12.06 10.23
C GLN A 100 15.81 11.10 9.42
N TYR A 101 14.49 11.20 9.56
CA TYR A 101 13.65 10.68 8.48
C TYR A 101 13.98 11.47 7.22
N SER A 102 14.22 10.78 6.10
CA SER A 102 14.34 11.54 4.86
C SER A 102 12.98 12.19 4.61
N ASP A 103 12.98 13.49 4.33
CA ASP A 103 11.75 14.26 4.06
C ASP A 103 10.86 13.53 3.06
N ALA A 104 11.48 12.84 2.08
CA ALA A 104 10.77 12.03 1.09
C ALA A 104 10.00 10.83 1.66
N GLN A 105 10.46 10.18 2.74
CA GLN A 105 9.74 9.08 3.38
C GLN A 105 8.58 9.59 4.24
N LEU A 106 8.77 10.73 4.89
CA LEU A 106 7.69 11.40 5.62
C LEU A 106 6.61 11.92 4.68
N ASP A 107 6.99 12.51 3.55
CA ASP A 107 6.06 12.95 2.52
C ASP A 107 5.26 11.77 1.95
N LYS A 108 5.94 10.65 1.66
CA LYS A 108 5.29 9.43 1.21
C LYS A 108 4.33 8.88 2.27
N PHE A 109 4.75 8.84 3.53
CA PHE A 109 3.92 8.40 4.65
C PHE A 109 2.67 9.28 4.81
N SER A 110 2.85 10.60 4.84
CA SER A 110 1.75 11.57 4.91
C SER A 110 0.79 11.40 3.72
N ALA A 111 1.32 11.27 2.51
CA ALA A 111 0.51 11.06 1.32
C ALA A 111 -0.35 9.80 1.43
N GLU A 112 0.20 8.66 1.87
CA GLU A 112 -0.54 7.41 2.06
C GLU A 112 -1.62 7.54 3.14
N LEU A 113 -1.33 8.22 4.25
CA LEU A 113 -2.34 8.46 5.28
C LEU A 113 -3.50 9.30 4.75
N PHE A 114 -3.22 10.30 3.90
CA PHE A 114 -4.25 11.18 3.34
C PHE A 114 -5.00 10.56 2.16
N THR A 115 -4.35 9.84 1.25
CA THR A 115 -5.02 9.24 0.09
C THR A 115 -5.98 8.13 0.47
N GLY A 116 -5.67 7.39 1.55
CA GLY A 116 -6.54 6.33 2.06
C GLY A 116 -6.65 5.11 1.15
N ASP A 117 -5.71 4.90 0.24
CA ASP A 117 -5.71 3.73 -0.63
C ASP A 117 -5.45 2.44 0.14
N SER A 118 -4.51 2.46 1.10
CA SER A 118 -4.24 1.33 1.99
C SER A 118 -5.18 1.36 3.19
N GLN A 119 -5.88 0.26 3.42
CA GLN A 119 -6.81 0.09 4.55
C GLN A 119 -6.30 -0.92 5.58
N LEU A 120 -5.36 -1.80 5.19
CA LEU A 120 -4.68 -2.75 6.07
C LEU A 120 -3.22 -2.30 6.25
N PHE A 121 -2.78 -2.24 7.51
CA PHE A 121 -1.45 -1.79 7.90
C PHE A 121 -0.72 -2.93 8.61
N LEU A 122 0.55 -3.10 8.28
CA LEU A 122 1.45 -4.03 8.96
C LEU A 122 2.61 -3.23 9.54
N SER A 123 2.73 -3.21 10.86
CA SER A 123 3.74 -2.40 11.53
C SER A 123 4.07 -2.87 12.92
N ASP A 124 5.17 -2.34 13.47
CA ASP A 124 5.45 -2.41 14.90
C ASP A 124 4.45 -1.56 15.70
N ARG A 125 4.12 -2.00 16.91
CA ARG A 125 3.16 -1.31 17.80
C ARG A 125 3.52 0.16 18.10
N GLN A 126 4.81 0.55 18.01
CA GLN A 126 5.24 1.93 18.27
C GLN A 126 4.71 2.91 17.21
N ILE A 127 4.44 2.45 16.00
CA ILE A 127 3.89 3.28 14.94
C ILE A 127 2.49 3.80 15.27
N ILE A 128 1.77 3.09 16.13
CA ILE A 128 0.44 3.51 16.58
C ILE A 128 0.53 4.88 17.24
N ASN A 129 1.52 5.04 18.13
CA ASN A 129 1.75 6.31 18.81
C ASN A 129 2.18 7.41 17.82
N LEU A 130 2.98 7.06 16.82
CA LEU A 130 3.39 7.99 15.79
C LEU A 130 2.20 8.48 14.96
N ILE A 131 1.35 7.56 14.47
CA ILE A 131 0.17 7.94 13.68
C ILE A 131 -0.78 8.81 14.50
N ASN A 132 -1.03 8.45 15.76
CA ASN A 132 -1.90 9.24 16.62
C ASN A 132 -1.34 10.65 16.85
N SER A 133 -0.03 10.79 17.04
CA SER A 133 0.58 12.11 17.18
C SER A 133 0.45 12.96 15.90
N TYR A 134 0.43 12.34 14.71
CA TYR A 134 0.22 13.03 13.43
C TYR A 134 -1.25 13.42 13.22
N THR A 135 -2.20 12.63 13.67
CA THR A 135 -3.64 12.92 13.51
C THR A 135 -4.13 13.95 14.51
N ASP A 136 -3.59 13.96 15.74
CA ASP A 136 -3.92 14.96 16.76
C ASP A 136 -3.32 16.35 16.47
N THR A 137 -2.25 16.43 15.67
CA THR A 137 -1.56 17.70 15.38
C THR A 137 -2.17 18.49 14.23
N SER A 138 -3.24 18.04 13.58
CA SER A 138 -3.93 18.86 12.59
C SER A 138 -4.55 20.14 13.18
N ASP A 139 -4.72 20.20 14.51
CA ASP A 139 -5.27 21.37 15.21
C ASP A 139 -4.22 22.19 16.00
N ASN A 140 -2.99 21.70 16.22
CA ASN A 140 -1.96 22.46 16.93
C ASN A 140 -0.54 22.14 16.42
N ILE A 141 0.09 23.15 15.86
CA ILE A 141 1.49 23.15 15.38
C ILE A 141 2.48 22.90 16.54
N ALA A 142 3.29 21.86 16.36
CA ALA A 142 4.64 21.67 16.91
C ALA A 142 4.86 21.91 18.41
N GLU A 143 4.80 20.85 19.19
CA GLU A 143 5.67 20.71 20.36
C GLU A 143 6.56 19.47 20.20
N GLU A 144 7.85 19.65 20.50
CA GLU A 144 8.93 18.66 20.41
C GLU A 144 8.57 17.38 21.18
N VAL A 145 8.42 16.25 20.47
CA VAL A 145 8.26 14.94 21.09
C VAL A 145 9.63 14.50 21.61
N THR A 146 9.84 14.55 22.92
CA THR A 146 11.06 14.05 23.57
C THR A 146 10.97 12.53 23.78
N GLU A 147 12.12 11.85 23.74
CA GLU A 147 12.27 10.37 23.88
C GLU A 147 11.61 9.77 25.15
N GLU A 148 11.28 10.59 26.12
CA GLU A 148 10.66 10.18 27.39
C GLU A 148 9.15 9.85 27.24
N SER A 149 8.52 10.27 26.13
CA SER A 149 7.10 10.04 25.84
C SER A 149 6.81 8.63 25.31
N ALA A 150 7.82 7.88 24.90
CA ALA A 150 7.65 6.56 24.24
C ALA A 150 7.30 5.42 25.22
N THR A 151 7.34 5.64 26.53
CA THR A 151 7.06 4.63 27.55
C THR A 151 5.79 4.88 28.37
N ALA A 152 5.12 5.99 28.18
CA ALA A 152 3.83 6.24 28.82
C ALA A 152 2.74 5.44 28.07
N GLU A 153 2.03 4.55 28.79
CA GLU A 153 0.77 3.96 28.33
C GLU A 153 -0.26 5.09 28.21
N VAL A 154 -0.28 5.77 27.06
CA VAL A 154 -1.32 6.74 26.73
C VAL A 154 -2.57 5.93 26.44
N PRO A 155 -3.70 6.18 27.13
CA PRO A 155 -4.96 5.54 26.80
C PRO A 155 -5.36 6.00 25.38
N MET A 156 -5.27 5.06 24.45
CA MET A 156 -5.42 5.31 23.04
C MET A 156 -6.90 5.33 22.66
N HIS A 157 -7.45 6.50 22.49
CA HIS A 157 -8.58 6.68 21.57
C HIS A 157 -7.99 6.91 20.17
N SER A 158 -7.55 5.85 19.50
CA SER A 158 -7.08 6.00 18.15
C SER A 158 -8.28 6.07 17.23
N GLU A 159 -8.66 7.26 16.87
CA GLU A 159 -9.65 7.48 15.82
C GLU A 159 -9.17 6.92 14.46
N PHE A 160 -7.86 6.74 14.28
CA PHE A 160 -7.29 6.27 13.02
C PHE A 160 -7.44 4.76 12.80
N PHE A 161 -7.22 3.95 13.83
CA PHE A 161 -7.37 2.50 13.75
C PHE A 161 -8.68 2.05 14.38
N ARG A 162 -9.28 1.03 13.78
CA ARG A 162 -10.55 0.46 14.22
C ARG A 162 -10.35 -0.36 15.50
N ASP A 163 -11.28 -0.25 16.44
CA ASP A 163 -11.35 -1.14 17.59
C ASP A 163 -11.83 -2.54 17.14
N LEU A 164 -10.99 -3.53 17.35
CA LEU A 164 -11.19 -4.92 16.94
C LEU A 164 -11.65 -5.82 18.10
N SER A 165 -11.78 -5.30 19.33
CA SER A 165 -12.03 -6.09 20.53
C SER A 165 -13.34 -6.88 20.49
N GLY A 166 -14.35 -6.36 19.79
CA GLY A 166 -15.65 -7.03 19.63
C GLY A 166 -15.74 -8.01 18.46
N GLU A 167 -14.77 -7.95 17.53
CA GLU A 167 -14.83 -8.70 16.27
C GLU A 167 -14.01 -9.99 16.32
N PHE A 168 -12.87 -9.96 17.01
CA PHE A 168 -11.92 -11.06 17.08
C PHE A 168 -11.66 -11.52 18.52
N PRO A 169 -12.61 -12.18 19.19
CA PRO A 169 -12.48 -12.52 20.61
C PRO A 169 -11.35 -13.52 20.91
N ASN A 170 -10.88 -14.25 19.92
CA ASN A 170 -9.80 -15.24 20.04
C ASN A 170 -8.43 -14.71 19.62
N ALA A 171 -8.36 -13.49 19.07
CA ALA A 171 -7.10 -12.90 18.65
C ALA A 171 -6.37 -12.26 19.83
N VAL A 172 -5.05 -12.33 19.81
CA VAL A 172 -4.23 -11.53 20.72
C VAL A 172 -4.13 -10.13 20.15
N LEU A 173 -4.69 -9.15 20.88
CA LEU A 173 -4.80 -7.78 20.41
C LEU A 173 -3.82 -6.86 21.15
N TYR A 174 -3.24 -5.91 20.41
CA TYR A 174 -2.57 -4.74 20.96
C TYR A 174 -3.57 -3.61 21.12
N GLN A 175 -3.79 -3.14 22.35
CA GLN A 175 -4.62 -1.97 22.62
C GLN A 175 -5.98 -2.01 21.90
N ASN A 176 -6.54 -3.18 21.70
CA ASN A 176 -7.79 -3.47 20.97
C ASN A 176 -7.79 -3.11 19.47
N VAL A 177 -6.73 -2.56 18.91
CA VAL A 177 -6.70 -2.07 17.51
C VAL A 177 -5.78 -2.86 16.58
N GLY A 178 -4.83 -3.63 17.12
CA GLY A 178 -3.88 -4.39 16.33
C GLY A 178 -3.90 -5.88 16.64
N VAL A 179 -4.00 -6.74 15.63
CA VAL A 179 -3.86 -8.19 15.77
C VAL A 179 -2.37 -8.54 15.81
N GLN A 180 -1.91 -9.16 16.89
CA GLN A 180 -0.54 -9.61 17.03
C GLN A 180 -0.20 -10.69 15.99
N LEU A 181 0.73 -10.43 15.09
CA LEU A 181 0.97 -11.25 13.93
C LEU A 181 1.49 -12.65 14.27
N ASN A 182 2.41 -12.76 15.24
CA ASN A 182 2.99 -14.03 15.65
C ASN A 182 2.00 -14.95 16.41
N SER A 183 0.82 -14.46 16.80
CA SER A 183 -0.26 -15.27 17.36
C SER A 183 -1.14 -15.93 16.28
N THR A 184 -0.90 -15.62 15.01
CA THR A 184 -1.64 -16.15 13.87
C THR A 184 -0.80 -17.12 13.04
N GLY A 185 -1.46 -17.90 12.15
CA GLY A 185 -0.76 -18.77 11.20
C GLY A 185 -0.02 -18.02 10.08
N PHE A 186 -0.15 -16.70 10.03
CA PHE A 186 0.44 -15.87 8.97
C PHE A 186 1.96 -15.96 8.93
N THR A 187 2.63 -15.99 10.07
CA THR A 187 4.10 -16.06 10.16
C THR A 187 4.67 -17.36 9.57
N ASP A 188 3.91 -18.45 9.62
CA ASP A 188 4.30 -19.71 8.97
C ASP A 188 4.18 -19.58 7.45
N GLN A 189 3.11 -18.94 6.95
CA GLN A 189 2.92 -18.69 5.52
C GLN A 189 3.99 -17.73 4.97
N ALA A 190 4.36 -16.70 5.72
CA ALA A 190 5.42 -15.75 5.38
C ALA A 190 6.83 -16.31 5.63
N LYS A 191 6.99 -17.55 6.08
CA LYS A 191 8.28 -18.15 6.47
C LYS A 191 9.07 -17.25 7.42
N TRP A 192 8.38 -16.58 8.32
CA TRP A 192 8.96 -15.58 9.22
C TRP A 192 8.94 -16.05 10.69
N LYS A 193 9.70 -17.09 10.99
CA LYS A 193 9.77 -17.69 12.33
C LYS A 193 10.33 -16.76 13.42
N SER A 194 11.10 -15.75 13.02
CA SER A 194 11.67 -14.73 13.92
C SER A 194 10.85 -13.46 13.98
N CYS A 195 9.57 -13.50 13.59
CA CYS A 195 8.69 -12.33 13.66
C CYS A 195 8.64 -11.83 15.11
N PRO A 196 9.01 -10.55 15.34
CA PRO A 196 8.89 -9.95 16.66
C PRO A 196 7.45 -9.97 17.17
N ASP A 197 7.28 -10.12 18.48
CA ASP A 197 5.98 -10.08 19.14
C ASP A 197 5.35 -8.67 19.15
N THR A 198 6.12 -7.66 18.73
CA THR A 198 5.66 -6.27 18.60
C THR A 198 4.96 -5.97 17.28
N ILE A 199 5.04 -6.87 16.30
CA ILE A 199 4.45 -6.68 14.97
C ILE A 199 2.97 -7.03 14.98
N GLY A 200 2.16 -6.13 14.44
CA GLY A 200 0.72 -6.29 14.33
C GLY A 200 0.14 -5.89 12.98
N LEU A 201 -1.06 -6.42 12.72
CA LEU A 201 -1.93 -6.00 11.63
C LEU A 201 -3.00 -5.07 12.19
N TYR A 202 -3.20 -3.95 11.51
CA TYR A 202 -4.10 -2.89 11.92
C TYR A 202 -5.06 -2.54 10.79
N LEU A 203 -6.32 -2.33 11.12
CA LEU A 203 -7.35 -1.92 10.17
C LEU A 203 -7.65 -0.43 10.34
N ARG A 204 -7.70 0.30 9.22
CA ARG A 204 -8.07 1.71 9.22
C ARG A 204 -9.52 1.88 9.62
N ASN A 205 -9.78 2.86 10.49
CA ASN A 205 -11.13 3.21 10.90
C ASN A 205 -11.87 3.98 9.78
N GLU A 206 -13.18 4.03 9.88
CA GLU A 206 -14.01 4.87 9.03
C GLU A 206 -14.03 6.30 9.58
N PHE A 207 -13.49 7.25 8.81
CA PHE A 207 -13.55 8.65 9.22
C PHE A 207 -14.93 9.23 8.90
N GLN A 208 -15.50 9.97 9.86
CA GLN A 208 -16.77 10.66 9.69
C GLN A 208 -16.69 11.98 8.93
N THR A 209 -15.49 12.42 8.59
CA THR A 209 -15.24 13.68 7.87
C THR A 209 -14.98 13.44 6.39
N ASP A 210 -15.25 14.48 5.56
CA ASP A 210 -15.01 14.50 4.11
C ASP A 210 -13.52 14.36 3.70
N MET A 211 -12.67 13.88 4.61
CA MET A 211 -11.28 13.59 4.28
C MET A 211 -11.22 12.48 3.22
N THR A 212 -10.25 12.63 2.33
CA THR A 212 -9.91 11.65 1.31
C THR A 212 -9.82 10.25 1.94
N GLY A 213 -10.49 9.27 1.38
CA GLY A 213 -10.57 7.90 1.93
C GLY A 213 -11.98 7.43 2.29
N ASN A 214 -13.00 8.29 2.17
CA ASN A 214 -14.41 7.90 2.36
C ASN A 214 -15.17 7.61 1.06
N GLY A 215 -14.50 7.66 -0.09
CA GLY A 215 -15.12 7.31 -1.38
C GLY A 215 -15.44 5.82 -1.49
N ASP A 216 -16.27 5.47 -2.47
CA ASP A 216 -16.70 4.08 -2.70
C ASP A 216 -15.52 3.11 -2.87
N ARG A 217 -14.42 3.58 -3.45
CA ARG A 217 -13.17 2.79 -3.58
C ARG A 217 -12.57 2.47 -2.22
N ALA A 218 -12.48 3.43 -1.31
CA ALA A 218 -11.93 3.23 0.04
C ALA A 218 -12.81 2.30 0.87
N LYS A 219 -14.14 2.42 0.75
CA LYS A 219 -15.09 1.51 1.40
C LYS A 219 -14.93 0.08 0.92
N GLU A 220 -14.78 -0.11 -0.40
CA GLU A 220 -14.55 -1.44 -0.96
C GLU A 220 -13.19 -2.00 -0.52
N GLN A 221 -12.13 -1.21 -0.53
CA GLN A 221 -10.81 -1.64 -0.04
C GLN A 221 -10.85 -1.99 1.45
N ARG A 222 -11.60 -1.27 2.26
CA ARG A 222 -11.81 -1.58 3.69
C ARG A 222 -12.52 -2.92 3.87
N ARG A 223 -13.61 -3.14 3.14
CA ARG A 223 -14.34 -4.42 3.15
C ARG A 223 -13.40 -5.60 2.78
N ARG A 224 -12.56 -5.42 1.77
CA ARG A 224 -11.58 -6.43 1.38
C ARG A 224 -10.53 -6.67 2.47
N ALA A 225 -10.03 -5.59 3.07
CA ALA A 225 -9.09 -5.65 4.19
C ALA A 225 -9.67 -6.38 5.40
N GLU A 226 -10.95 -6.15 5.74
CA GLU A 226 -11.67 -6.87 6.79
C GLU A 226 -11.72 -8.38 6.51
N ILE A 227 -12.07 -8.78 5.28
CA ILE A 227 -12.14 -10.20 4.89
C ILE A 227 -10.76 -10.86 5.00
N VAL A 228 -9.71 -10.17 4.52
CA VAL A 228 -8.34 -10.72 4.59
C VAL A 228 -7.86 -10.82 6.04
N LEU A 229 -8.14 -9.81 6.87
CA LEU A 229 -7.82 -9.85 8.30
C LEU A 229 -8.54 -10.99 9.01
N ASP A 230 -9.83 -11.20 8.73
CA ASP A 230 -10.60 -12.32 9.25
C ASP A 230 -10.01 -13.67 8.84
N ASN A 231 -9.64 -13.81 7.57
CA ASN A 231 -8.97 -15.02 7.07
C ASN A 231 -7.64 -15.28 7.80
N ILE A 232 -6.83 -14.24 8.05
CA ILE A 232 -5.57 -14.36 8.78
C ILE A 232 -5.79 -14.79 10.22
N VAL A 233 -6.72 -14.14 10.93
CA VAL A 233 -7.03 -14.43 12.34
C VAL A 233 -7.55 -15.86 12.50
N ASN A 234 -8.42 -16.30 11.62
CA ASN A 234 -8.99 -17.65 11.64
C ASN A 234 -8.13 -18.69 10.96
N ASN A 235 -6.94 -18.31 10.47
CA ASN A 235 -6.03 -19.16 9.69
C ASN A 235 -6.72 -19.86 8.49
N ASN A 236 -7.61 -19.14 7.83
CA ASN A 236 -8.35 -19.60 6.65
C ASN A 236 -7.56 -19.27 5.38
N VAL A 237 -6.67 -20.18 4.96
CA VAL A 237 -5.86 -20.02 3.75
C VAL A 237 -6.73 -20.29 2.53
N VAL A 238 -7.00 -19.25 1.74
CA VAL A 238 -7.90 -19.30 0.57
C VAL A 238 -7.16 -19.89 -0.64
N ASN A 239 -5.88 -19.52 -0.83
CA ASN A 239 -5.05 -19.92 -1.97
C ASN A 239 -3.80 -20.67 -1.49
N PRO A 240 -3.91 -21.93 -1.02
CA PRO A 240 -2.80 -22.64 -0.37
C PRO A 240 -1.60 -22.92 -1.30
N ASP A 241 -1.87 -23.10 -2.59
CA ASP A 241 -0.86 -23.44 -3.61
C ASP A 241 -0.25 -22.19 -4.28
N TRP A 242 -0.67 -20.98 -3.89
CA TRP A 242 -0.16 -19.75 -4.48
C TRP A 242 1.30 -19.51 -4.10
N GLN A 243 2.13 -19.24 -5.10
CA GLN A 243 3.59 -19.04 -4.93
C GLN A 243 4.05 -17.61 -5.26
N GLY A 244 3.12 -16.72 -5.59
CA GLY A 244 3.42 -15.40 -6.12
C GLY A 244 3.74 -15.40 -7.61
N ASP A 245 3.78 -14.24 -8.22
CA ASP A 245 4.17 -14.04 -9.61
C ASP A 245 5.69 -13.98 -9.79
#